data_bb5e9e5fa8aca7aca9e204a67250d512
#
_entry.id   bb5e9e5fa8aca7aca9e204a67250d512
#
_cell.length_a   1.000
_cell.length_b   1.000
_cell.length_c   1.000
_cell.angle_alpha   90.00
_cell.angle_beta   90.00
_cell.angle_gamma   90.00
#
_symmetry.space_group_name_H-M   'P 1'
#
loop_
_entity.id
_entity.type
_entity.pdbx_description
1 polymer ?
#
loop_
_entity_poly.entity_id
_entity_poly.type
_entity_poly.pdbx_seq_one_letter_code
_entity_poly.pdbx_strand_id
1 'polypeptide(L)'
;KKRGGNISWIGHPLMDITKRVPTKLESRKLLNIKNNQNLLLIMPASRPQELRYILPTFMKVAKRLQLKYPNLIVFIPSCRREFDEIFEKAFDEYKINGNIIKRDELEDKKPYIYSLTKLALTKSGTVNMELALYGVPQVVGYRVSRVTAFIAKKILNFKVRFISPVNLLMRKRIVPEFVQKDFEVNRILK
;
A
#
# COMPACT_ATOMS: atom_id res chain seq x y z
N LYS A 1 -17.41 -28.25 5.19
CA LYS A 1 -18.42 -29.34 5.20
C LYS A 1 -17.90 -30.67 5.79
N LYS A 2 -16.61 -30.97 5.74
CA LYS A 2 -16.04 -32.23 6.29
C LYS A 2 -16.13 -32.37 7.82
N ARG A 3 -16.54 -31.34 8.56
CA ARG A 3 -16.67 -31.32 10.04
C ARG A 3 -18.09 -31.00 10.52
N GLY A 4 -19.13 -31.21 9.69
CA GLY A 4 -20.55 -31.16 10.11
C GLY A 4 -21.15 -29.77 10.35
N GLY A 5 -20.44 -28.68 10.01
CA GLY A 5 -20.99 -27.32 10.15
C GLY A 5 -21.87 -26.92 8.97
N ASN A 6 -22.99 -26.23 9.23
CA ASN A 6 -23.77 -25.53 8.21
C ASN A 6 -23.01 -24.28 7.78
N ILE A 7 -22.32 -24.35 6.64
CA ILE A 7 -21.52 -23.24 6.09
C ILE A 7 -22.11 -22.85 4.72
N SER A 8 -22.56 -21.62 4.61
CA SER A 8 -22.96 -21.00 3.35
C SER A 8 -21.89 -20.02 2.88
N TRP A 9 -21.55 -20.08 1.60
CA TRP A 9 -20.67 -19.08 0.98
C TRP A 9 -21.48 -17.83 0.67
N ILE A 10 -21.17 -16.72 1.34
CA ILE A 10 -21.86 -15.43 1.18
C ILE A 10 -21.05 -14.41 0.37
N GLY A 11 -19.94 -14.81 -0.24
CA GLY A 11 -19.01 -13.91 -0.93
C GLY A 11 -17.97 -13.31 0.02
N HIS A 12 -17.19 -12.36 -0.51
CA HIS A 12 -16.16 -11.67 0.27
C HIS A 12 -16.64 -10.25 0.61
N PRO A 13 -16.59 -9.80 1.88
CA PRO A 13 -17.08 -8.47 2.30
C PRO A 13 -16.49 -7.31 1.51
N LEU A 14 -15.25 -7.44 1.03
CA LEU A 14 -14.60 -6.42 0.20
C LEU A 14 -15.35 -6.11 -1.12
N MET A 15 -16.20 -7.01 -1.60
CA MET A 15 -16.98 -6.77 -2.82
C MET A 15 -18.02 -5.66 -2.62
N ASP A 16 -18.49 -5.45 -1.40
CA ASP A 16 -19.47 -4.41 -1.10
C ASP A 16 -18.85 -3.01 -1.10
N ILE A 17 -17.55 -2.90 -0.85
CA ILE A 17 -16.81 -1.62 -0.79
C ILE A 17 -16.77 -0.95 -2.17
N THR A 18 -16.88 -1.70 -3.27
CA THR A 18 -16.77 -1.19 -4.64
C THR A 18 -18.10 -0.81 -5.28
N LYS A 19 -19.21 -0.92 -4.57
CA LYS A 19 -20.55 -0.62 -5.10
C LYS A 19 -20.71 0.83 -5.57
N ARG A 20 -19.96 1.77 -4.97
CA ARG A 20 -19.96 3.18 -5.38
C ARG A 20 -18.53 3.71 -5.45
N VAL A 21 -17.97 3.72 -6.64
CA VAL A 21 -16.67 4.37 -6.89
C VAL A 21 -16.93 5.83 -7.22
N PRO A 22 -16.39 6.79 -6.45
CA PRO A 22 -16.58 8.21 -6.73
C PRO A 22 -15.89 8.60 -8.04
N THR A 23 -16.43 9.63 -8.69
CA THR A 23 -15.83 10.19 -9.90
C THR A 23 -14.50 10.88 -9.56
N LYS A 24 -13.62 11.02 -10.56
CA LYS A 24 -12.36 11.76 -10.37
C LYS A 24 -12.58 13.23 -9.99
N LEU A 25 -13.65 13.85 -10.51
CA LEU A 25 -13.97 15.24 -10.21
C LEU A 25 -14.39 15.41 -8.74
N GLU A 26 -15.31 14.59 -8.25
CA GLU A 26 -15.73 14.57 -6.85
C GLU A 26 -14.52 14.33 -5.93
N SER A 27 -13.68 13.37 -6.28
CA SER A 27 -12.51 13.01 -5.48
C SER A 27 -11.47 14.13 -5.42
N ARG A 28 -11.21 14.81 -6.52
CA ARG A 28 -10.33 15.98 -6.54
C ARG A 28 -10.83 17.11 -5.67
N LYS A 29 -12.14 17.40 -5.76
CA LYS A 29 -12.79 18.46 -4.95
C LYS A 29 -12.69 18.12 -3.46
N LEU A 30 -13.05 16.90 -3.06
CA LEU A 30 -13.05 16.48 -1.66
C LEU A 30 -11.64 16.45 -1.06
N LEU A 31 -10.65 15.98 -1.82
CA LEU A 31 -9.26 15.85 -1.37
C LEU A 31 -8.42 17.10 -1.62
N ASN A 32 -9.00 18.16 -2.19
CA ASN A 32 -8.32 19.41 -2.58
C ASN A 32 -7.08 19.17 -3.46
N ILE A 33 -7.20 18.28 -4.47
CA ILE A 33 -6.13 17.92 -5.41
C ILE A 33 -6.37 18.65 -6.74
N LYS A 34 -5.36 19.41 -7.20
CA LYS A 34 -5.41 20.16 -8.47
C LYS A 34 -5.52 19.21 -9.68
N ASN A 35 -6.10 19.69 -10.78
CA ASN A 35 -6.33 18.87 -11.98
C ASN A 35 -5.06 18.31 -12.61
N ASN A 36 -3.96 19.03 -12.51
CA ASN A 36 -2.65 18.63 -13.04
C ASN A 36 -1.84 17.74 -12.09
N GLN A 37 -2.31 17.49 -10.85
CA GLN A 37 -1.61 16.63 -9.89
C GLN A 37 -1.97 15.17 -10.07
N ASN A 38 -0.98 14.30 -9.90
CA ASN A 38 -1.11 12.85 -9.84
C ASN A 38 -0.88 12.36 -8.42
N LEU A 39 -1.64 11.37 -7.98
CA LEU A 39 -1.56 10.83 -6.62
C LEU A 39 -0.74 9.55 -6.57
N LEU A 40 0.32 9.55 -5.75
CA LEU A 40 1.04 8.37 -5.30
C LEU A 40 0.54 8.02 -3.88
N LEU A 41 0.01 6.85 -3.70
CA LEU A 41 -0.42 6.34 -2.41
C LEU A 41 0.68 5.47 -1.80
N ILE A 42 1.03 5.71 -0.52
CA ILE A 42 1.99 4.88 0.21
C ILE A 42 1.30 4.27 1.42
N MET A 43 1.28 2.95 1.50
CA MET A 43 0.71 2.19 2.61
C MET A 43 1.77 1.23 3.18
N PRO A 44 2.71 1.77 3.98
CA PRO A 44 3.96 1.08 4.30
C PRO A 44 3.79 -0.04 5.31
N ALA A 45 2.87 0.11 6.25
CA ALA A 45 2.68 -0.87 7.31
C ALA A 45 1.42 -0.62 8.15
N SER A 46 1.04 -1.66 8.90
CA SER A 46 0.01 -1.60 9.95
C SER A 46 0.59 -1.89 11.35
N ARG A 47 1.90 -2.19 11.43
CA ARG A 47 2.61 -2.49 12.68
C ARG A 47 3.90 -1.66 12.76
N PRO A 48 4.28 -1.16 13.97
CA PRO A 48 5.47 -0.32 14.14
C PRO A 48 6.76 -0.98 13.65
N GLN A 49 6.92 -2.27 13.89
CA GLN A 49 8.11 -3.02 13.46
C GLN A 49 8.28 -3.05 11.94
N GLU A 50 7.18 -3.10 11.18
CA GLU A 50 7.22 -3.13 9.71
C GLU A 50 7.63 -1.76 9.15
N LEU A 51 7.15 -0.65 9.76
CA LEU A 51 7.49 0.72 9.35
C LEU A 51 8.99 0.92 9.29
N ARG A 52 9.72 0.49 10.31
CA ARG A 52 11.18 0.62 10.40
C ARG A 52 11.92 0.10 9.17
N TYR A 53 11.43 -0.98 8.56
CA TYR A 53 12.09 -1.63 7.44
C TYR A 53 11.54 -1.24 6.07
N ILE A 54 10.29 -0.78 6.01
CA ILE A 54 9.59 -0.55 4.74
C ILE A 54 9.54 0.93 4.38
N LEU A 55 9.18 1.80 5.35
CA LEU A 55 8.98 3.22 5.13
C LEU A 55 10.18 3.92 4.47
N PRO A 56 11.43 3.75 4.93
CA PRO A 56 12.57 4.47 4.34
C PRO A 56 12.77 4.18 2.86
N THR A 57 12.53 2.93 2.42
CA THR A 57 12.65 2.57 1.00
C THR A 57 11.54 3.23 0.18
N PHE A 58 10.30 3.21 0.64
CA PHE A 58 9.18 3.85 -0.06
C PHE A 58 9.33 5.37 -0.12
N MET A 59 9.82 6.02 0.94
CA MET A 59 10.09 7.46 0.93
C MET A 59 11.16 7.84 -0.09
N LYS A 60 12.24 7.06 -0.19
CA LYS A 60 13.28 7.26 -1.22
C LYS A 60 12.72 7.07 -2.64
N VAL A 61 11.86 6.09 -2.86
CA VAL A 61 11.16 5.89 -4.15
C VAL A 61 10.27 7.08 -4.45
N ALA A 62 9.45 7.51 -3.49
CA ALA A 62 8.56 8.66 -3.65
C ALA A 62 9.34 9.94 -3.98
N LYS A 63 10.44 10.20 -3.29
CA LYS A 63 11.31 11.36 -3.56
C LYS A 63 11.85 11.35 -4.98
N ARG A 64 12.36 10.22 -5.46
CA ARG A 64 12.85 10.11 -6.84
C ARG A 64 11.74 10.27 -7.87
N LEU A 65 10.54 9.74 -7.58
CA LEU A 65 9.38 9.94 -8.45
C LEU A 65 8.96 11.42 -8.49
N GLN A 66 8.95 12.13 -7.35
CA GLN A 66 8.63 13.55 -7.31
C GLN A 66 9.66 14.43 -8.04
N LEU A 67 10.95 14.07 -8.00
CA LEU A 67 11.98 14.75 -8.78
C LEU A 67 11.77 14.57 -10.29
N LYS A 68 11.29 13.41 -10.72
CA LYS A 68 10.99 13.12 -12.13
C LYS A 68 9.63 13.68 -12.56
N TYR A 69 8.66 13.71 -11.65
CA TYR A 69 7.28 14.14 -11.89
C TYR A 69 6.89 15.21 -10.86
N PRO A 70 7.17 16.50 -11.10
CA PRO A 70 6.93 17.57 -10.11
C PRO A 70 5.49 17.73 -9.66
N ASN A 71 4.54 17.30 -10.48
CA ASN A 71 3.11 17.33 -10.16
C ASN A 71 2.63 16.07 -9.37
N LEU A 72 3.55 15.22 -8.93
CA LEU A 72 3.21 14.07 -8.11
C LEU A 72 3.03 14.50 -6.65
N ILE A 73 1.89 14.19 -6.08
CA ILE A 73 1.59 14.37 -4.65
C ILE A 73 1.54 13.01 -3.95
N VAL A 74 2.08 12.93 -2.75
CA VAL A 74 2.10 11.70 -1.97
C VAL A 74 1.03 11.73 -0.88
N PHE A 75 0.22 10.68 -0.78
CA PHE A 75 -0.66 10.47 0.36
C PHE A 75 -0.23 9.24 1.16
N ILE A 76 -0.19 9.39 2.49
CA ILE A 76 0.03 8.27 3.42
C ILE A 76 -1.17 8.20 4.38
N PRO A 77 -2.03 7.19 4.25
CA PRO A 77 -3.06 6.92 5.25
C PRO A 77 -2.44 6.40 6.55
N SER A 78 -2.73 7.09 7.64
CA SER A 78 -2.30 6.71 8.97
C SER A 78 -3.38 5.89 9.66
N CYS A 79 -3.14 4.60 9.85
CA CYS A 79 -4.08 3.71 10.52
C CYS A 79 -3.99 3.77 12.06
N ARG A 80 -3.01 4.50 12.61
CA ARG A 80 -2.76 4.66 14.04
C ARG A 80 -2.22 6.05 14.34
N ARG A 81 -2.70 6.71 15.39
CA ARG A 81 -2.24 8.04 15.80
C ARG A 81 -0.74 8.09 16.07
N GLU A 82 -0.17 7.01 16.62
CA GLU A 82 1.27 6.88 16.87
C GLU A 82 2.13 6.91 15.60
N PHE A 83 1.54 6.72 14.42
CA PHE A 83 2.25 6.79 13.14
C PHE A 83 2.28 8.20 12.55
N ASP A 84 1.38 9.10 12.98
CA ASP A 84 1.28 10.44 12.44
C ASP A 84 2.62 11.18 12.54
N GLU A 85 3.21 11.25 13.73
CA GLU A 85 4.52 11.87 13.93
C GLU A 85 5.66 11.19 13.14
N ILE A 86 5.58 9.86 12.98
CA ILE A 86 6.59 9.12 12.21
C ILE A 86 6.51 9.52 10.73
N PHE A 87 5.31 9.67 10.21
CA PHE A 87 5.11 10.08 8.82
C PHE A 87 5.44 11.55 8.59
N GLU A 88 5.08 12.44 9.53
CA GLU A 88 5.47 13.85 9.51
C GLU A 88 6.99 14.01 9.47
N LYS A 89 7.71 13.37 10.39
CA LYS A 89 9.18 13.35 10.40
C LYS A 89 9.76 12.79 9.09
N ALA A 90 9.15 11.73 8.55
CA ALA A 90 9.61 11.16 7.28
C ALA A 90 9.35 12.11 6.10
N PHE A 91 8.23 12.83 6.07
CA PHE A 91 7.96 13.83 5.03
C PHE A 91 9.00 14.96 5.06
N ASP A 92 9.35 15.44 6.25
CA ASP A 92 10.36 16.48 6.45
C ASP A 92 11.77 15.99 6.07
N GLU A 93 12.18 14.82 6.57
CA GLU A 93 13.50 14.23 6.30
C GLU A 93 13.72 14.01 4.78
N TYR A 94 12.74 13.43 4.10
CA TYR A 94 12.86 13.14 2.67
C TYR A 94 12.37 14.28 1.78
N LYS A 95 11.91 15.40 2.35
CA LYS A 95 11.33 16.56 1.64
C LYS A 95 10.25 16.11 0.67
N ILE A 96 9.24 15.42 1.17
CA ILE A 96 8.12 14.90 0.38
C ILE A 96 7.00 15.94 0.32
N ASN A 97 6.52 16.22 -0.87
CA ASN A 97 5.30 17.01 -1.07
C ASN A 97 4.09 16.07 -0.99
N GLY A 98 3.26 16.22 0.04
CA GLY A 98 2.12 15.34 0.22
C GLY A 98 1.35 15.60 1.50
N ASN A 99 0.40 14.69 1.77
CA ASN A 99 -0.48 14.78 2.93
C ASN A 99 -0.57 13.44 3.66
N ILE A 100 -0.68 13.52 4.97
CA ILE A 100 -1.01 12.40 5.84
C ILE A 100 -2.52 12.42 6.07
N ILE A 101 -3.18 11.32 5.76
CA ILE A 101 -4.61 11.17 6.01
C ILE A 101 -4.77 10.52 7.37
N LYS A 102 -5.29 11.26 8.32
CA LYS A 102 -5.45 10.79 9.70
C LYS A 102 -6.52 9.69 9.79
N ARG A 103 -6.41 8.85 10.80
CA ARG A 103 -7.28 7.70 11.02
C ARG A 103 -8.76 8.07 11.01
N ASP A 104 -9.10 9.18 11.68
CA ASP A 104 -10.48 9.58 11.89
C ASP A 104 -11.18 9.99 10.57
N GLU A 105 -10.40 10.35 9.55
CA GLU A 105 -10.89 10.71 8.21
C GLU A 105 -10.72 9.62 7.17
N LEU A 106 -9.99 8.54 7.52
CA LEU A 106 -9.50 7.58 6.55
C LEU A 106 -10.64 6.81 5.87
N GLU A 107 -11.58 6.27 6.66
CA GLU A 107 -12.64 5.43 6.09
C GLU A 107 -13.53 6.22 5.11
N ASP A 108 -13.87 7.45 5.43
CA ASP A 108 -14.67 8.32 4.57
C ASP A 108 -13.92 8.76 3.32
N LYS A 109 -12.61 9.01 3.43
CA LYS A 109 -11.78 9.48 2.31
C LYS A 109 -11.20 8.35 1.44
N LYS A 110 -11.16 7.12 1.93
CA LYS A 110 -10.54 5.97 1.27
C LYS A 110 -11.03 5.75 -0.18
N PRO A 111 -12.34 5.73 -0.47
CA PRO A 111 -12.83 5.55 -1.86
C PRO A 111 -12.32 6.65 -2.80
N TYR A 112 -12.30 7.90 -2.33
CA TYR A 112 -11.85 9.06 -3.10
C TYR A 112 -10.35 9.02 -3.37
N ILE A 113 -9.56 8.61 -2.38
CA ILE A 113 -8.11 8.41 -2.52
C ILE A 113 -7.83 7.33 -3.57
N TYR A 114 -8.49 6.18 -3.47
CA TYR A 114 -8.27 5.06 -4.38
C TYR A 114 -8.65 5.43 -5.83
N SER A 115 -9.76 6.17 -6.04
CA SER A 115 -10.18 6.59 -7.37
C SER A 115 -9.19 7.52 -8.08
N LEU A 116 -8.38 8.29 -7.33
CA LEU A 116 -7.35 9.20 -7.86
C LEU A 116 -5.96 8.59 -7.89
N THR A 117 -5.73 7.49 -7.20
CA THR A 117 -4.41 6.90 -7.10
C THR A 117 -3.91 6.39 -8.44
N LYS A 118 -2.78 6.92 -8.90
CA LYS A 118 -2.10 6.47 -10.13
C LYS A 118 -1.20 5.27 -9.89
N LEU A 119 -0.61 5.20 -8.71
CA LEU A 119 0.25 4.11 -8.27
C LEU A 119 0.19 4.01 -6.75
N ALA A 120 0.14 2.80 -6.23
CA ALA A 120 0.27 2.55 -4.79
C ALA A 120 1.56 1.78 -4.47
N LEU A 121 2.32 2.25 -3.50
CA LEU A 121 3.43 1.53 -2.88
C LEU A 121 2.92 0.93 -1.57
N THR A 122 2.83 -0.39 -1.48
CA THR A 122 2.16 -1.04 -0.37
C THR A 122 3.00 -2.16 0.23
N LYS A 123 2.78 -2.47 1.49
CA LYS A 123 3.19 -3.76 2.02
C LYS A 123 2.20 -4.86 1.62
N SER A 124 2.61 -6.12 1.76
CA SER A 124 1.68 -7.24 1.61
C SER A 124 0.61 -7.22 2.72
N GLY A 125 -0.66 -7.31 2.33
CA GLY A 125 -1.81 -7.31 3.24
C GLY A 125 -3.15 -7.26 2.50
N THR A 126 -4.24 -7.22 3.27
CA THR A 126 -5.61 -7.13 2.73
C THR A 126 -5.84 -5.92 1.84
N VAL A 127 -5.15 -4.81 2.11
CA VAL A 127 -5.20 -3.60 1.30
C VAL A 127 -4.86 -3.84 -0.18
N ASN A 128 -4.03 -4.85 -0.49
CA ASN A 128 -3.71 -5.20 -1.89
C ASN A 128 -4.97 -5.66 -2.64
N MET A 129 -5.90 -6.33 -1.96
CA MET A 129 -7.18 -6.74 -2.53
C MET A 129 -8.10 -5.54 -2.75
N GLU A 130 -8.19 -4.63 -1.78
CA GLU A 130 -8.97 -3.41 -1.91
C GLU A 130 -8.50 -2.60 -3.13
N LEU A 131 -7.21 -2.34 -3.23
CA LEU A 131 -6.61 -1.62 -4.35
C LEU A 131 -6.87 -2.32 -5.70
N ALA A 132 -6.78 -3.65 -5.74
CA ALA A 132 -7.06 -4.41 -6.95
C ALA A 132 -8.53 -4.29 -7.39
N LEU A 133 -9.48 -4.30 -6.45
CA LEU A 133 -10.90 -4.11 -6.73
C LEU A 133 -11.21 -2.70 -7.26
N TYR A 134 -10.44 -1.69 -6.83
CA TYR A 134 -10.51 -0.33 -7.38
C TYR A 134 -9.72 -0.15 -8.67
N GLY A 135 -9.07 -1.20 -9.18
CA GLY A 135 -8.22 -1.12 -10.37
C GLY A 135 -6.96 -0.27 -10.20
N VAL A 136 -6.49 -0.08 -8.95
CA VAL A 136 -5.31 0.73 -8.65
C VAL A 136 -4.04 -0.06 -8.94
N PRO A 137 -3.15 0.41 -9.83
CA PRO A 137 -1.83 -0.16 -10.01
C PRO A 137 -1.04 -0.10 -8.71
N GLN A 138 -0.36 -1.20 -8.35
CA GLN A 138 0.34 -1.27 -7.09
C GLN A 138 1.66 -2.02 -7.20
N VAL A 139 2.61 -1.63 -6.36
CA VAL A 139 3.88 -2.31 -6.13
C VAL A 139 3.91 -2.78 -4.68
N VAL A 140 4.16 -4.06 -4.47
CA VAL A 140 4.19 -4.66 -3.13
C VAL A 140 5.63 -4.83 -2.67
N GLY A 141 5.95 -4.18 -1.55
CA GLY A 141 7.24 -4.28 -0.88
C GLY A 141 7.15 -4.98 0.46
N TYR A 142 8.15 -5.80 0.80
CA TYR A 142 8.21 -6.42 2.10
C TYR A 142 9.64 -6.66 2.57
N ARG A 143 9.92 -6.21 3.78
CA ARG A 143 11.20 -6.43 4.45
C ARG A 143 11.00 -6.64 5.94
N VAL A 144 11.70 -7.62 6.48
CA VAL A 144 11.81 -7.88 7.93
C VAL A 144 13.27 -7.90 8.33
N SER A 145 13.55 -8.01 9.62
CA SER A 145 14.92 -8.11 10.13
C SER A 145 15.68 -9.28 9.48
N ARG A 146 17.00 -9.17 9.42
CA ARG A 146 17.85 -10.26 8.88
C ARG A 146 17.67 -11.56 9.65
N VAL A 147 17.53 -11.45 10.99
CA VAL A 147 17.32 -12.60 11.87
C VAL A 147 15.98 -13.28 11.55
N THR A 148 14.89 -12.50 11.48
CA THR A 148 13.57 -13.02 11.13
C THR A 148 13.57 -13.69 9.75
N ALA A 149 14.21 -13.05 8.76
CA ALA A 149 14.33 -13.61 7.42
C ALA A 149 15.13 -14.92 7.39
N PHE A 150 16.21 -15.00 8.18
CA PHE A 150 17.02 -16.20 8.30
C PHE A 150 16.24 -17.35 8.94
N ILE A 151 15.54 -17.09 10.04
CA ILE A 151 14.69 -18.08 10.73
C ILE A 151 13.61 -18.60 9.78
N ALA A 152 12.89 -17.70 9.11
CA ALA A 152 11.85 -18.09 8.17
C ALA A 152 12.38 -18.97 7.02
N LYS A 153 13.56 -18.63 6.47
CA LYS A 153 14.14 -19.35 5.34
C LYS A 153 14.81 -20.66 5.74
N LYS A 154 15.63 -20.64 6.80
CA LYS A 154 16.50 -21.78 7.19
C LYS A 154 15.82 -22.76 8.13
N ILE A 155 15.08 -22.24 9.13
CA ILE A 155 14.49 -23.07 10.18
C ILE A 155 13.09 -23.55 9.78
N LEU A 156 12.25 -22.63 9.28
CA LEU A 156 10.86 -22.95 8.91
C LEU A 156 10.72 -23.43 7.46
N ASN A 157 11.81 -23.44 6.68
CA ASN A 157 11.84 -23.79 5.24
C ASN A 157 10.70 -23.12 4.44
N PHE A 158 10.38 -21.87 4.81
CA PHE A 158 9.22 -21.14 4.30
C PHE A 158 9.52 -20.63 2.89
N LYS A 159 9.08 -21.39 1.88
CA LYS A 159 9.18 -21.03 0.46
C LYS A 159 7.82 -20.56 0.00
N VAL A 160 7.63 -19.25 -0.12
CA VAL A 160 6.40 -18.67 -0.68
C VAL A 160 6.69 -18.14 -2.07
N ARG A 161 5.89 -18.57 -3.05
CA ARG A 161 6.01 -18.10 -4.43
C ARG A 161 5.59 -16.63 -4.57
N PHE A 162 4.55 -16.24 -3.85
CA PHE A 162 3.99 -14.88 -3.84
C PHE A 162 3.67 -14.47 -2.40
N ILE A 163 3.75 -13.17 -2.13
CA ILE A 163 3.40 -12.60 -0.82
C ILE A 163 2.12 -11.76 -0.87
N SER A 164 1.78 -11.20 -2.04
CA SER A 164 0.55 -10.43 -2.23
C SER A 164 -0.66 -11.36 -2.35
N PRO A 165 -1.77 -11.08 -1.64
CA PRO A 165 -3.01 -11.82 -1.80
C PRO A 165 -3.52 -11.85 -3.24
N VAL A 166 -3.31 -10.78 -4.01
CA VAL A 166 -3.68 -10.71 -5.44
C VAL A 166 -2.96 -11.78 -6.23
N ASN A 167 -1.62 -11.87 -6.12
CA ASN A 167 -0.84 -12.86 -6.84
C ASN A 167 -1.12 -14.29 -6.37
N LEU A 168 -1.39 -14.47 -5.06
CA LEU A 168 -1.77 -15.77 -4.47
C LEU A 168 -3.08 -16.28 -5.05
N LEU A 169 -4.11 -15.44 -5.10
CA LEU A 169 -5.42 -15.80 -5.65
C LEU A 169 -5.35 -16.10 -7.14
N MET A 170 -4.64 -15.26 -7.88
CA MET A 170 -4.50 -15.41 -9.33
C MET A 170 -3.48 -16.47 -9.74
N ARG A 171 -2.72 -17.03 -8.79
CA ARG A 171 -1.64 -18.02 -9.00
C ARG A 171 -0.60 -17.57 -10.03
N LYS A 172 -0.53 -16.27 -10.31
CA LYS A 172 0.42 -15.65 -11.25
C LYS A 172 0.84 -14.26 -10.77
N ARG A 173 1.94 -13.73 -11.32
CA ARG A 173 2.43 -12.40 -10.97
C ARG A 173 1.61 -11.33 -11.70
N ILE A 174 0.60 -10.80 -11.04
CA ILE A 174 -0.22 -9.68 -11.52
C ILE A 174 0.40 -8.35 -11.07
N VAL A 175 0.80 -8.29 -9.81
CA VAL A 175 1.44 -7.10 -9.23
C VAL A 175 2.92 -7.39 -8.97
N PRO A 176 3.82 -6.42 -9.23
CA PRO A 176 5.23 -6.54 -8.86
C PRO A 176 5.41 -6.71 -7.35
N GLU A 177 6.25 -7.65 -6.94
CA GLU A 177 6.61 -7.90 -5.56
C GLU A 177 8.11 -7.81 -5.37
N PHE A 178 8.54 -7.05 -4.38
CA PHE A 178 9.94 -6.89 -4.00
C PHE A 178 10.11 -7.30 -2.54
N VAL A 179 10.91 -8.34 -2.31
CA VAL A 179 11.04 -8.96 -0.99
C VAL A 179 12.50 -8.97 -0.55
N GLN A 180 12.74 -8.57 0.69
CA GLN A 180 14.05 -8.61 1.35
C GLN A 180 15.15 -7.91 0.52
N LYS A 181 16.08 -8.66 -0.07
CA LYS A 181 17.19 -8.13 -0.87
C LYS A 181 16.74 -7.46 -2.18
N ASP A 182 15.56 -7.84 -2.68
CA ASP A 182 15.01 -7.26 -3.90
C ASP A 182 14.23 -5.97 -3.63
N PHE A 183 13.88 -5.71 -2.35
CA PHE A 183 13.20 -4.50 -1.92
C PHE A 183 14.18 -3.32 -1.84
N GLU A 184 14.57 -2.83 -3.00
CA GLU A 184 15.52 -1.73 -3.20
C GLU A 184 14.98 -0.68 -4.16
N VAL A 185 15.35 0.57 -3.90
CA VAL A 185 14.86 1.75 -4.66
C VAL A 185 15.06 1.59 -6.17
N ASN A 186 16.27 1.21 -6.60
CA ASN A 186 16.60 1.09 -8.02
C ASN A 186 15.85 -0.05 -8.72
N ARG A 187 15.47 -1.10 -8.00
CA ARG A 187 14.68 -2.21 -8.54
C ARG A 187 13.21 -1.85 -8.67
N ILE A 188 12.68 -1.08 -7.71
CA ILE A 188 11.28 -0.63 -7.71
C ILE A 188 11.03 0.41 -8.82
N LEU A 189 12.04 1.20 -9.16
CA LEU A 189 11.94 2.27 -10.17
C LEU A 189 12.19 1.81 -11.62
N LYS A 190 12.59 0.54 -11.82
CA LYS A 190 12.71 -0.08 -13.16
C LYS A 190 11.36 -0.53 -13.68
#